data_b158f9751173bd95a647bf8a669f181b
#
_entry.id   b158f9751173bd95a647bf8a669f181b
#
_cell.length_a   1.000
_cell.length_b   1.000
_cell.length_c   1.000
_cell.angle_alpha   90.00
_cell.angle_beta   90.00
_cell.angle_gamma   90.00
#
_symmetry.space_group_name_H-M   'P 1'
#
loop_
_entity.id
_entity.type
_entity.pdbx_description
1 polymer ?
#
loop_
_entity_poly.entity_id
_entity_poly.type
_entity_poly.pdbx_seq_one_letter_code
_entity_poly.pdbx_strand_id
1 'polypeptide(L)'
;MTASAQRDVAECNKCDNLWKESNDAIQEYLRIIAERNAARQRQDHDLVEAFEPIESESLARCQNARQAIFDHEVTHIMTKTGKNLPEVVLATELLNR
;
A
#
# COMPACT_ATOMS: atom_id res chain seq x y z
N MET A 1 15.24 8.61 25.34
CA MET A 1 14.42 7.73 24.63
C MET A 1 13.99 8.25 23.31
N THR A 2 14.21 7.46 22.32
CA THR A 2 13.84 7.84 20.98
C THR A 2 12.35 7.72 20.75
N ALA A 3 11.66 7.23 21.75
CA ALA A 3 10.25 6.92 21.59
C ALA A 3 9.43 8.13 21.22
N SER A 4 9.79 9.33 21.67
CA SER A 4 8.92 10.45 21.39
C SER A 4 8.95 10.84 19.91
N ALA A 5 10.11 10.80 19.26
CA ALA A 5 10.17 11.12 17.85
C ALA A 5 9.46 10.07 17.02
N GLN A 6 9.64 8.82 17.39
CA GLN A 6 8.98 7.74 16.68
C GLN A 6 7.48 7.71 16.96
N ARG A 7 7.11 8.27 18.09
CA ARG A 7 5.75 8.17 18.55
C ARG A 7 4.77 8.90 17.63
N ASP A 8 5.25 9.92 16.94
CA ASP A 8 4.39 10.63 16.02
C ASP A 8 3.75 9.70 15.00
N VAL A 9 4.51 8.69 14.55
CA VAL A 9 4.00 7.71 13.61
C VAL A 9 3.62 6.43 14.33
N ALA A 10 4.46 6.02 15.28
CA ALA A 10 4.25 4.74 15.95
C ALA A 10 2.97 4.72 16.77
N GLU A 11 2.56 5.87 17.28
CA GLU A 11 1.33 5.93 18.06
C GLU A 11 0.10 6.01 17.21
N CYS A 12 0.26 6.15 15.90
CA CYS A 12 -0.89 6.21 15.04
C CYS A 12 -1.35 4.79 14.73
N ASN A 13 -2.40 4.37 15.42
CA ASN A 13 -2.95 3.05 15.18
C ASN A 13 -3.37 2.87 13.74
N LYS A 14 -3.82 3.95 13.12
CA LYS A 14 -4.22 3.88 11.73
C LYS A 14 -3.04 3.55 10.83
N CYS A 15 -1.89 4.18 11.08
CA CYS A 15 -0.68 3.87 10.32
C CYS A 15 -0.31 2.41 10.46
N ASP A 16 -0.30 1.91 11.70
CA ASP A 16 0.06 0.53 11.94
C ASP A 16 -0.88 -0.42 11.23
N ASN A 17 -2.17 -0.14 11.29
CA ASN A 17 -3.16 -0.99 10.65
C ASN A 17 -3.02 -0.98 9.14
N LEU A 18 -2.77 0.19 8.57
CA LEU A 18 -2.60 0.29 7.12
C LEU A 18 -1.37 -0.45 6.65
N TRP A 19 -0.27 -0.35 7.39
CA TRP A 19 0.94 -1.08 7.03
C TRP A 19 0.74 -2.57 7.15
N LYS A 20 0.03 -3.00 8.18
CA LYS A 20 -0.27 -4.41 8.35
C LYS A 20 -1.14 -4.91 7.21
N GLU A 21 -2.16 -4.15 6.85
CA GLU A 21 -3.03 -4.56 5.75
C GLU A 21 -2.26 -4.65 4.45
N SER A 22 -1.34 -3.72 4.22
CA SER A 22 -0.52 -3.75 3.03
C SER A 22 0.36 -4.98 2.99
N ASN A 23 0.99 -5.29 4.12
CA ASN A 23 1.82 -6.48 4.20
C ASN A 23 1.02 -7.74 3.96
N ASP A 24 -0.16 -7.83 4.56
CA ASP A 24 -1.01 -9.00 4.39
C ASP A 24 -1.42 -9.14 2.93
N ALA A 25 -1.76 -8.04 2.28
CA ALA A 25 -2.17 -8.07 0.88
C ALA A 25 -1.01 -8.50 -0.02
N ILE A 26 0.18 -8.02 0.25
CA ILE A 26 1.35 -8.38 -0.54
C ILE A 26 1.66 -9.87 -0.37
N GLN A 27 1.61 -10.37 0.85
CA GLN A 27 1.89 -11.77 1.09
C GLN A 27 0.88 -12.66 0.41
N GLU A 28 -0.38 -12.27 0.44
CA GLU A 28 -1.41 -13.02 -0.24
C GLU A 28 -1.17 -13.02 -1.75
N TYR A 29 -0.80 -11.88 -2.29
CA TYR A 29 -0.52 -11.78 -3.72
C TYR A 29 0.65 -12.69 -4.11
N LEU A 30 1.71 -12.67 -3.33
CA LEU A 30 2.87 -13.51 -3.60
C LEU A 30 2.52 -15.00 -3.52
N ARG A 31 1.67 -15.36 -2.58
CA ARG A 31 1.22 -16.75 -2.45
C ARG A 31 0.44 -17.16 -3.68
N ILE A 32 -0.44 -16.30 -4.15
CA ILE A 32 -1.24 -16.59 -5.34
C ILE A 32 -0.34 -16.76 -6.56
N ILE A 33 0.64 -15.89 -6.70
CA ILE A 33 1.58 -15.99 -7.82
C ILE A 33 2.35 -17.30 -7.77
N ALA A 34 2.79 -17.69 -6.58
CA ALA A 34 3.54 -18.94 -6.43
C ALA A 34 2.67 -20.15 -6.79
N GLU A 35 1.42 -20.14 -6.35
CA GLU A 35 0.53 -21.25 -6.67
C GLU A 35 0.20 -21.30 -8.15
N ARG A 36 0.02 -20.14 -8.79
CA ARG A 36 -0.21 -20.12 -10.22
C ARG A 36 1.00 -20.64 -10.97
N ASN A 37 2.19 -20.26 -10.55
CA ASN A 37 3.40 -20.75 -11.21
C ASN A 37 3.54 -22.26 -11.05
N ALA A 38 3.20 -22.77 -9.87
CA ALA A 38 3.24 -24.22 -9.66
C ALA A 38 2.26 -24.93 -10.57
N ALA A 39 1.07 -24.37 -10.72
CA ALA A 39 0.07 -24.93 -11.62
C ALA A 39 0.58 -24.93 -13.06
N ARG A 40 1.24 -23.85 -13.45
CA ARG A 40 1.78 -23.73 -14.79
C ARG A 40 2.84 -24.80 -15.03
N GLN A 41 3.69 -25.05 -14.04
CA GLN A 41 4.70 -26.08 -14.18
C GLN A 41 4.11 -27.46 -14.30
N ARG A 42 2.96 -27.68 -13.68
CA ARG A 42 2.25 -28.96 -13.81
C ARG A 42 1.42 -29.00 -15.08
N GLN A 43 1.40 -27.93 -15.85
CA GLN A 43 0.60 -27.82 -17.06
C GLN A 43 -0.88 -27.95 -16.78
N ASP A 44 -1.29 -27.47 -15.61
CA ASP A 44 -2.69 -27.46 -15.23
C ASP A 44 -3.31 -26.15 -15.72
N HIS A 45 -3.69 -26.15 -16.99
CA HIS A 45 -4.14 -24.91 -17.63
C HIS A 45 -5.45 -24.41 -17.04
N ASP A 46 -6.33 -25.30 -16.63
CA ASP A 46 -7.59 -24.87 -16.04
C ASP A 46 -7.34 -24.10 -14.74
N LEU A 47 -6.40 -24.59 -13.94
CA LEU A 47 -6.10 -23.94 -12.68
C LEU A 47 -5.41 -22.60 -12.92
N VAL A 48 -4.51 -22.55 -13.91
CA VAL A 48 -3.84 -21.30 -14.25
C VAL A 48 -4.88 -20.25 -14.64
N GLU A 49 -5.85 -20.63 -15.45
CA GLU A 49 -6.90 -19.71 -15.84
C GLU A 49 -7.75 -19.28 -14.66
N ALA A 50 -8.00 -20.18 -13.74
CA ALA A 50 -8.82 -19.87 -12.58
C ALA A 50 -8.12 -18.86 -11.68
N PHE A 51 -6.79 -18.83 -11.68
CA PHE A 51 -6.06 -17.88 -10.86
C PHE A 51 -6.04 -16.46 -11.44
N GLU A 52 -6.34 -16.30 -12.72
CA GLU A 52 -6.22 -15.00 -13.36
C GLU A 52 -7.06 -13.92 -12.68
N PRO A 53 -8.36 -14.11 -12.49
CA PRO A 53 -9.15 -13.09 -11.80
C PRO A 53 -8.75 -12.93 -10.33
N ILE A 54 -8.34 -14.01 -9.69
CA ILE A 54 -7.91 -13.96 -8.30
C ILE A 54 -6.65 -13.13 -8.17
N GLU A 55 -5.72 -13.32 -9.08
CA GLU A 55 -4.47 -12.57 -9.09
C GLU A 55 -4.73 -11.10 -9.34
N SER A 56 -5.59 -10.80 -10.29
CA SER A 56 -5.92 -9.43 -10.62
C SER A 56 -6.56 -8.71 -9.44
N GLU A 57 -7.47 -9.39 -8.77
CA GLU A 57 -8.13 -8.82 -7.60
C GLU A 57 -7.16 -8.61 -6.46
N SER A 58 -6.25 -9.57 -6.26
CA SER A 58 -5.27 -9.45 -5.20
C SER A 58 -4.30 -8.32 -5.46
N LEU A 59 -3.91 -8.12 -6.71
CA LEU A 59 -3.05 -7.00 -7.07
C LEU A 59 -3.75 -5.68 -6.80
N ALA A 60 -5.04 -5.59 -7.12
CA ALA A 60 -5.81 -4.38 -6.84
C ALA A 60 -5.84 -4.09 -5.35
N ARG A 61 -5.96 -5.13 -4.52
CA ARG A 61 -5.92 -4.95 -3.08
C ARG A 61 -4.59 -4.37 -2.62
N CYS A 62 -3.50 -4.86 -3.20
CA CYS A 62 -2.18 -4.33 -2.86
C CYS A 62 -2.07 -2.85 -3.24
N GLN A 63 -2.55 -2.50 -4.42
CA GLN A 63 -2.47 -1.12 -4.87
C GLN A 63 -3.35 -0.21 -4.02
N ASN A 64 -4.53 -0.68 -3.64
CA ASN A 64 -5.42 0.09 -2.80
C ASN A 64 -4.83 0.28 -1.41
N ALA A 65 -4.19 -0.76 -0.87
CA ALA A 65 -3.59 -0.66 0.45
C ALA A 65 -2.44 0.35 0.44
N ARG A 66 -1.63 0.34 -0.62
CA ARG A 66 -0.55 1.30 -0.74
C ARG A 66 -1.07 2.72 -0.88
N GLN A 67 -2.13 2.89 -1.65
CA GLN A 67 -2.72 4.21 -1.82
C GLN A 67 -3.27 4.72 -0.49
N ALA A 68 -3.88 3.83 0.29
CA ALA A 68 -4.42 4.21 1.58
C ALA A 68 -3.30 4.68 2.52
N ILE A 69 -2.15 4.00 2.47
CA ILE A 69 -1.01 4.42 3.27
C ILE A 69 -0.57 5.81 2.86
N PHE A 70 -0.41 6.02 1.57
CA PHE A 70 0.03 7.31 1.05
C PHE A 70 -0.94 8.41 1.44
N ASP A 71 -2.22 8.17 1.27
CA ASP A 71 -3.23 9.17 1.60
C ASP A 71 -3.19 9.52 3.07
N HIS A 72 -2.99 8.52 3.90
CA HIS A 72 -2.95 8.76 5.33
C HIS A 72 -1.68 9.49 5.75
N GLU A 73 -0.55 9.13 5.14
CA GLU A 73 0.71 9.79 5.47
C GLU A 73 0.67 11.26 5.08
N VAL A 74 -0.03 11.57 4.01
CA VAL A 74 -0.18 12.96 3.60
C VAL A 74 -0.90 13.74 4.70
N THR A 75 -1.88 13.14 5.36
CA THR A 75 -2.56 13.85 6.43
C THR A 75 -1.62 14.15 7.59
N HIS A 76 -0.70 13.25 7.90
CA HIS A 76 0.28 13.52 8.94
C HIS A 76 1.18 14.69 8.56
N ILE A 77 1.63 14.70 7.33
CA ILE A 77 2.48 15.78 6.85
C ILE A 77 1.74 17.10 6.91
N MET A 78 0.51 17.12 6.45
CA MET A 78 -0.28 18.35 6.44
C MET A 78 -0.54 18.84 7.85
N THR A 79 -0.78 17.94 8.76
CA THR A 79 -1.02 18.31 10.15
C THR A 79 0.23 18.92 10.76
N LYS A 80 1.38 18.30 10.53
CA LYS A 80 2.62 18.78 11.11
C LYS A 80 3.08 20.11 10.53
N THR A 81 2.89 20.26 9.23
CA THR A 81 3.38 21.43 8.52
C THR A 81 2.25 22.31 8.05
N GLY A 82 1.23 22.43 8.90
CA GLY A 82 0.07 23.21 8.52
C GLY A 82 0.41 24.62 8.08
N LYS A 83 1.45 25.20 8.66
CA LYS A 83 1.85 26.55 8.28
C LYS A 83 2.43 26.58 6.89
N ASN A 84 3.00 25.48 6.45
CA ASN A 84 3.67 25.42 5.15
C ASN A 84 2.76 24.86 4.06
N LEU A 85 1.53 24.58 4.42
CA LEU A 85 0.61 24.00 3.49
C LEU A 85 0.51 24.77 2.17
N PRO A 86 0.37 26.10 2.20
CA PRO A 86 0.31 26.85 0.95
C PRO A 86 1.52 26.64 0.07
N GLU A 87 2.69 26.53 0.67
CA GLU A 87 3.90 26.30 -0.11
C GLU A 87 3.86 24.95 -0.78
N VAL A 88 3.38 23.95 -0.07
CA VAL A 88 3.27 22.63 -0.64
C VAL A 88 2.32 22.63 -1.83
N VAL A 89 1.21 23.33 -1.69
CA VAL A 89 0.24 23.41 -2.77
C VAL A 89 0.85 24.10 -3.98
N LEU A 90 1.58 25.17 -3.77
CA LEU A 90 2.22 25.87 -4.87
C LEU A 90 3.22 25.00 -5.59
N ALA A 91 4.01 24.26 -4.82
CA ALA A 91 4.98 23.37 -5.41
C ALA A 91 4.30 22.31 -6.28
N THR A 92 3.20 21.78 -5.79
CA THR A 92 2.44 20.80 -6.53
C THR A 92 1.91 21.39 -7.82
N GLU A 93 1.40 22.60 -7.76
CA GLU A 93 0.90 23.25 -8.96
C GLU A 93 1.99 23.47 -9.99
N LEU A 94 3.16 23.86 -9.53
CA LEU A 94 4.28 24.06 -10.44
C LEU A 94 4.66 22.76 -11.13
N LEU A 95 4.64 21.67 -10.37
CA LEU A 95 4.98 20.38 -10.94
C LEU A 95 3.96 19.92 -11.96
N ASN A 96 2.73 20.33 -11.80
CA ASN A 96 1.66 19.90 -12.69
C ASN A 96 1.61 20.72 -13.99
N ARG A 97 2.39 21.77 -14.07
CA ARG A 97 2.43 22.58 -15.27
C ARG A 97 3.51 22.03 -16.21
#